data_b0174f11eaed337ae2001fbffc64c16a
#
_entry.id   b0174f11eaed337ae2001fbffc64c16a
#
_cell.length_a   1.000
_cell.length_b   1.000
_cell.length_c   1.000
_cell.angle_alpha   90.00
_cell.angle_beta   90.00
_cell.angle_gamma   90.00
#
_symmetry.space_group_name_H-M   'P 1'
#
loop_
_entity.id
_entity.type
_entity.pdbx_description
1 polymer ?
#
loop_
_entity_poly.entity_id
_entity_poly.type
_entity_poly.pdbx_seq_one_letter_code
_entity_poly.pdbx_strand_id
1 'polypeptide(L)'
;NAKEGRKAEIIAKMNSLVDPEIIQLLYLASQKGVKINLLIRGICCLYPHRKNLSENITVISIIGHFLEHSRIFWFSNNNNPEVYIGSSDWMRRNLDRRIEAVTPIEDIKLKIKLYKLLKNYLNDNYFAWIMKEDGKFGKKSKDTNVNRSQIDLVKTWQNY
;
A
#
# COMPACT_ATOMS: atom_id res chain seq x y z
N ASN A 1 15.73 -11.51 2.04
CA ASN A 1 16.01 -10.78 0.79
C ASN A 1 16.76 -9.47 1.08
N ALA A 2 16.17 -8.49 1.81
CA ALA A 2 16.84 -7.20 2.07
C ALA A 2 18.19 -7.36 2.81
N LYS A 3 18.29 -8.23 3.81
CA LYS A 3 19.55 -8.51 4.54
C LYS A 3 20.66 -9.02 3.64
N GLU A 4 20.35 -9.57 2.49
CA GLU A 4 21.28 -10.13 1.52
C GLU A 4 21.50 -9.20 0.32
N GLY A 5 21.14 -7.91 0.48
CA GLY A 5 21.27 -6.90 -0.58
C GLY A 5 20.33 -7.07 -1.76
N ARG A 6 19.36 -8.00 -1.70
CA ARG A 6 18.37 -8.21 -2.75
C ARG A 6 17.22 -7.22 -2.62
N LYS A 7 16.66 -6.81 -3.76
CA LYS A 7 15.50 -5.91 -3.79
C LYS A 7 14.33 -6.52 -3.02
N ALA A 8 13.85 -5.80 -2.02
CA ALA A 8 12.69 -6.19 -1.23
C ALA A 8 11.69 -5.03 -1.18
N GLU A 9 10.45 -5.29 -1.55
CA GLU A 9 9.37 -4.30 -1.59
C GLU A 9 8.07 -4.91 -1.06
N ILE A 10 7.34 -4.13 -0.27
CA ILE A 10 5.96 -4.40 0.14
C ILE A 10 5.09 -3.27 -0.37
N ILE A 11 3.97 -3.60 -1.01
CA ILE A 11 2.91 -2.64 -1.33
C ILE A 11 1.62 -3.17 -0.71
N ALA A 12 1.03 -2.43 0.21
CA ALA A 12 -0.20 -2.84 0.86
C ALA A 12 -1.27 -1.75 0.73
N LYS A 13 -2.43 -2.13 0.21
CA LYS A 13 -3.62 -1.29 0.10
C LYS A 13 -4.70 -1.83 1.03
N MET A 14 -5.23 -0.97 1.90
CA MET A 14 -6.27 -1.32 2.87
C MET A 14 -7.01 -0.07 3.35
N ASN A 15 -8.05 -0.24 4.17
CA ASN A 15 -8.69 0.93 4.75
C ASN A 15 -7.92 1.47 5.96
N SER A 16 -7.48 0.60 6.88
CA SER A 16 -6.88 1.04 8.13
C SER A 16 -5.71 0.15 8.57
N LEU A 17 -4.70 0.78 9.17
CA LEU A 17 -3.54 0.13 9.79
C LEU A 17 -3.44 0.59 11.24
N VAL A 18 -3.84 -0.27 12.18
CA VAL A 18 -3.93 0.04 13.61
C VAL A 18 -3.25 -1.02 14.48
N ASP A 19 -3.06 -2.23 13.95
CA ASP A 19 -2.47 -3.33 14.69
C ASP A 19 -1.02 -3.04 15.07
N PRO A 20 -0.67 -3.04 16.40
CA PRO A 20 0.66 -2.66 16.85
C PRO A 20 1.73 -3.69 16.47
N GLU A 21 1.39 -4.98 16.40
CA GLU A 21 2.36 -6.02 16.06
C GLU A 21 2.76 -5.93 14.59
N ILE A 22 1.78 -5.73 13.69
CA ILE A 22 2.05 -5.50 12.27
C ILE A 22 2.84 -4.21 12.06
N ILE A 23 2.50 -3.12 12.77
CA ILE A 23 3.24 -1.85 12.68
C ILE A 23 4.70 -2.07 13.10
N GLN A 24 4.95 -2.80 14.19
CA GLN A 24 6.30 -3.11 14.64
C GLN A 24 7.07 -3.95 13.61
N LEU A 25 6.43 -4.95 13.00
CA LEU A 25 7.04 -5.75 11.92
C LEU A 25 7.39 -4.92 10.68
N LEU A 26 6.54 -3.94 10.31
CA LEU A 26 6.82 -3.01 9.21
C LEU A 26 8.02 -2.11 9.53
N TYR A 27 8.14 -1.63 10.78
CA TYR A 27 9.32 -0.87 11.21
C TYR A 27 10.59 -1.71 11.13
N LEU A 28 10.56 -2.93 11.65
CA LEU A 28 11.70 -3.87 11.56
C LEU A 28 12.08 -4.18 10.11
N ALA A 29 11.10 -4.36 9.23
CA ALA A 29 11.35 -4.56 7.80
C ALA A 29 11.99 -3.33 7.16
N SER A 30 11.50 -2.12 7.48
CA SER A 30 12.09 -0.86 7.00
C SER A 30 13.54 -0.71 7.42
N GLN A 31 13.85 -0.97 8.70
CA GLN A 31 15.22 -0.95 9.23
C GLN A 31 16.17 -1.94 8.55
N LYS A 32 15.62 -3.01 7.94
CA LYS A 32 16.38 -3.98 7.14
C LYS A 32 16.41 -3.64 5.65
N GLY A 33 16.02 -2.42 5.26
CA GLY A 33 16.08 -1.93 3.89
C GLY A 33 14.93 -2.35 2.99
N VAL A 34 13.84 -2.89 3.53
CA VAL A 34 12.63 -3.18 2.74
C VAL A 34 11.93 -1.88 2.39
N LYS A 35 11.68 -1.63 1.10
CA LYS A 35 10.85 -0.52 0.64
C LYS A 35 9.38 -0.84 0.88
N ILE A 36 8.68 0.02 1.61
CA ILE A 36 7.29 -0.21 2.01
C ILE A 36 6.42 0.96 1.54
N ASN A 37 5.43 0.66 0.73
CA ASN A 37 4.45 1.61 0.22
C ASN A 37 3.06 1.22 0.72
N LEU A 38 2.43 2.07 1.50
CA LEU A 38 1.12 1.84 2.10
C LEU A 38 0.09 2.79 1.51
N LEU A 39 -1.01 2.22 0.99
CA LEU A 39 -2.17 2.94 0.48
C LEU A 39 -3.29 2.78 1.50
N ILE A 40 -3.48 3.79 2.35
CA ILE A 40 -4.40 3.74 3.49
C ILE A 40 -5.33 4.93 3.44
N ARG A 41 -6.63 4.69 3.31
CA ARG A 41 -7.62 5.77 3.22
C ARG A 41 -8.22 6.22 4.56
N GLY A 42 -8.13 5.39 5.58
CA GLY A 42 -8.68 5.63 6.92
C GLY A 42 -7.58 5.82 7.97
N ILE A 43 -7.77 5.21 9.13
CA ILE A 43 -6.85 5.36 10.27
C ILE A 43 -5.51 4.67 9.97
N CYS A 44 -4.42 5.41 10.19
CA CYS A 44 -3.07 4.88 10.17
C CYS A 44 -2.33 5.28 11.44
N CYS A 45 -1.96 4.31 12.27
CA CYS A 45 -1.21 4.51 13.51
C CYS A 45 0.30 4.38 13.32
N LEU A 46 0.77 4.15 12.09
CA LEU A 46 2.19 4.09 11.75
C LEU A 46 2.69 5.49 11.38
N TYR A 47 3.89 5.86 11.83
CA TYR A 47 4.59 7.08 11.44
C TYR A 47 5.66 6.77 10.38
N PRO A 48 5.53 7.28 9.14
CA PRO A 48 6.52 7.09 8.08
C PRO A 48 7.71 8.07 8.23
N HIS A 49 8.78 7.81 7.46
CA HIS A 49 9.93 8.70 7.29
C HIS A 49 10.72 9.06 8.57
N ARG A 50 10.52 8.32 9.67
CA ARG A 50 11.29 8.51 10.92
C ARG A 50 12.69 7.92 10.76
N LYS A 51 13.70 8.73 11.07
CA LYS A 51 15.11 8.34 11.01
C LYS A 51 15.38 7.09 11.87
N ASN A 52 16.12 6.14 11.31
CA ASN A 52 16.45 4.84 11.94
C ASN A 52 15.24 3.96 12.29
N LEU A 53 14.03 4.29 11.83
CA LEU A 53 12.81 3.53 12.13
C LEU A 53 12.02 3.19 10.87
N SER A 54 11.55 4.20 10.16
CA SER A 54 10.61 4.06 9.04
C SER A 54 11.02 4.85 7.81
N GLU A 55 12.30 5.05 7.59
CA GLU A 55 12.86 5.81 6.46
C GLU A 55 12.41 5.27 5.10
N ASN A 56 12.20 3.95 5.02
CA ASN A 56 11.79 3.26 3.80
C ASN A 56 10.27 3.06 3.69
N ILE A 57 9.47 3.70 4.58
CA ILE A 57 8.02 3.59 4.57
C ILE A 57 7.40 4.88 4.04
N THR A 58 6.53 4.73 3.04
CA THR A 58 5.70 5.81 2.51
C THR A 58 4.23 5.45 2.73
N VAL A 59 3.44 6.40 3.23
CA VAL A 59 1.98 6.26 3.41
C VAL A 59 1.26 7.26 2.53
N ILE A 60 0.36 6.78 1.69
CA ILE A 60 -0.44 7.59 0.76
C ILE A 60 -1.92 7.29 0.98
N SER A 61 -2.75 8.31 0.94
CA SER A 61 -4.21 8.21 0.93
C SER A 61 -4.75 8.78 -0.37
N ILE A 62 -5.62 8.03 -1.06
CA ILE A 62 -6.32 8.49 -2.25
C ILE A 62 -7.73 8.94 -1.85
N ILE A 63 -8.01 10.23 -2.00
CA ILE A 63 -9.33 10.83 -1.71
C ILE A 63 -9.83 11.50 -2.98
N GLY A 64 -10.69 10.80 -3.69
CA GLY A 64 -11.22 11.21 -4.99
C GLY A 64 -12.72 10.97 -5.12
N HIS A 65 -13.18 10.61 -6.31
CA HIS A 65 -14.60 10.41 -6.62
C HIS A 65 -15.16 9.09 -6.09
N PHE A 66 -14.31 8.05 -6.00
CA PHE A 66 -14.73 6.70 -5.64
C PHE A 66 -14.15 6.27 -4.30
N LEU A 67 -14.90 5.40 -3.61
CA LEU A 67 -14.47 4.82 -2.35
C LEU A 67 -13.40 3.74 -2.62
N GLU A 68 -12.19 3.95 -2.09
CA GLU A 68 -11.08 3.03 -2.20
C GLU A 68 -11.17 1.91 -1.14
N HIS A 69 -12.02 0.91 -1.37
CA HIS A 69 -12.35 -0.12 -0.36
C HIS A 69 -11.62 -1.45 -0.57
N SER A 70 -10.87 -1.64 -1.64
CA SER A 70 -10.13 -2.89 -1.90
C SER A 70 -8.94 -3.06 -0.95
N ARG A 71 -8.66 -4.32 -0.58
CA ARG A 71 -7.45 -4.69 0.15
C ARG A 71 -6.63 -5.59 -0.74
N ILE A 72 -5.39 -5.17 -0.97
CA ILE A 72 -4.44 -5.86 -1.84
C ILE A 72 -3.08 -5.80 -1.16
N PHE A 73 -2.44 -6.95 -0.99
CA PHE A 73 -1.13 -7.07 -0.36
C PHE A 73 -0.16 -7.68 -1.37
N TRP A 74 0.92 -6.99 -1.66
CA TRP A 74 1.94 -7.42 -2.59
C TRP A 74 3.32 -7.45 -1.92
N PHE A 75 3.99 -8.57 -2.02
CA PHE A 75 5.33 -8.80 -1.48
C PHE A 75 6.25 -9.26 -2.62
N SER A 76 7.40 -8.60 -2.82
CA SER A 76 8.30 -8.87 -3.96
C SER A 76 8.95 -10.24 -3.94
N ASN A 77 9.15 -10.82 -2.76
CA ASN A 77 9.68 -12.16 -2.54
C ASN A 77 10.72 -12.63 -3.57
N ASN A 78 11.82 -11.86 -3.75
CA ASN A 78 12.93 -12.19 -4.65
C ASN A 78 12.49 -12.53 -6.08
N ASN A 79 11.70 -11.64 -6.72
CA ASN A 79 11.13 -11.81 -8.06
C ASN A 79 10.10 -12.95 -8.23
N ASN A 80 9.70 -13.61 -7.14
CA ASN A 80 8.56 -14.52 -7.11
C ASN A 80 7.45 -13.89 -6.23
N PRO A 81 6.71 -12.91 -6.74
CA PRO A 81 5.82 -12.11 -5.91
C PRO A 81 4.67 -12.93 -5.32
N GLU A 82 4.43 -12.70 -4.04
CA GLU A 82 3.24 -13.17 -3.35
C GLU A 82 2.22 -12.05 -3.31
N VAL A 83 1.01 -12.36 -3.75
CA VAL A 83 -0.07 -11.37 -3.84
C VAL A 83 -1.32 -11.94 -3.20
N TYR A 84 -1.95 -11.13 -2.34
CA TYR A 84 -3.17 -11.50 -1.66
C TYR A 84 -4.22 -10.41 -1.85
N ILE A 85 -5.49 -10.82 -1.94
CA ILE A 85 -6.65 -9.94 -1.86
C ILE A 85 -7.55 -10.41 -0.71
N GLY A 86 -8.31 -9.51 -0.11
CA GLY A 86 -9.16 -9.94 0.98
C GLY A 86 -10.06 -8.86 1.57
N SER A 87 -10.74 -9.22 2.64
CA SER A 87 -11.65 -8.35 3.39
C SER A 87 -11.00 -7.71 4.61
N SER A 88 -9.86 -8.22 5.07
CA SER A 88 -9.21 -7.79 6.31
C SER A 88 -8.41 -6.51 6.16
N ASP A 89 -8.62 -5.58 7.08
CA ASP A 89 -7.65 -4.53 7.38
C ASP A 89 -6.65 -5.02 8.43
N TRP A 90 -5.53 -4.36 8.58
CA TRP A 90 -4.55 -4.67 9.63
C TRP A 90 -4.95 -3.97 10.94
N MET A 91 -6.02 -4.48 11.54
CA MET A 91 -6.63 -4.03 12.78
C MET A 91 -6.95 -5.23 13.67
N ARG A 92 -6.75 -5.11 14.98
CA ARG A 92 -7.10 -6.17 15.96
C ARG A 92 -8.52 -6.68 15.79
N ARG A 93 -9.49 -5.80 15.53
CA ARG A 93 -10.88 -6.21 15.30
C ARG A 93 -11.02 -7.18 14.13
N ASN A 94 -10.28 -6.95 13.04
CA ASN A 94 -10.31 -7.82 11.86
C ASN A 94 -9.54 -9.12 12.12
N LEU A 95 -8.37 -9.04 12.77
CA LEU A 95 -7.47 -10.18 12.97
C LEU A 95 -7.96 -11.13 14.07
N ASP A 96 -8.54 -10.59 15.17
CA ASP A 96 -8.81 -11.37 16.37
C ASP A 96 -10.31 -11.65 16.60
N ARG A 97 -11.22 -10.85 16.00
CA ARG A 97 -12.64 -10.85 16.37
C ARG A 97 -13.61 -10.99 15.20
N ARG A 98 -13.13 -11.10 13.98
CA ARG A 98 -13.93 -11.26 12.76
C ARG A 98 -13.50 -12.47 11.98
N ILE A 99 -14.43 -13.04 11.24
CA ILE A 99 -14.11 -14.00 10.18
C ILE A 99 -13.82 -13.17 8.94
N GLU A 100 -12.59 -13.21 8.48
CA GLU A 100 -12.12 -12.49 7.30
C GLU A 100 -11.61 -13.49 6.26
N ALA A 101 -11.77 -13.16 4.99
CA ALA A 101 -11.23 -13.94 3.89
C ALA A 101 -9.99 -13.23 3.33
N VAL A 102 -8.89 -13.97 3.21
CA VAL A 102 -7.67 -13.53 2.50
C VAL A 102 -7.28 -14.65 1.56
N THR A 103 -7.23 -14.33 0.26
CA THR A 103 -7.01 -15.32 -0.80
C THR A 103 -5.72 -15.01 -1.55
N PRO A 104 -4.80 -15.97 -1.72
CA PRO A 104 -3.64 -15.81 -2.57
C PRO A 104 -4.05 -15.74 -4.04
N ILE A 105 -3.36 -14.92 -4.80
CA ILE A 105 -3.48 -14.86 -6.26
C ILE A 105 -2.32 -15.67 -6.85
N GLU A 106 -2.62 -16.77 -7.50
CA GLU A 106 -1.61 -17.67 -8.07
C GLU A 106 -1.28 -17.32 -9.53
N ASP A 107 -2.29 -16.91 -10.30
CA ASP A 107 -2.14 -16.56 -11.71
C ASP A 107 -1.21 -15.37 -11.90
N ILE A 108 -0.14 -15.56 -12.66
CA ILE A 108 0.90 -14.55 -12.90
C ILE A 108 0.37 -13.31 -13.64
N LYS A 109 -0.61 -13.48 -14.54
CA LYS A 109 -1.19 -12.35 -15.27
C LYS A 109 -2.01 -11.46 -14.33
N LEU A 110 -2.74 -12.08 -13.38
CA LEU A 110 -3.47 -11.36 -12.35
C LEU A 110 -2.52 -10.66 -11.36
N LYS A 111 -1.43 -11.31 -10.94
CA LYS A 111 -0.37 -10.67 -10.13
C LYS A 111 0.14 -9.42 -10.81
N ILE A 112 0.48 -9.49 -12.10
CA ILE A 112 0.96 -8.34 -12.88
C ILE A 112 -0.10 -7.23 -12.99
N LYS A 113 -1.37 -7.58 -13.21
CA LYS A 113 -2.48 -6.61 -13.23
C LYS A 113 -2.60 -5.88 -11.89
N LEU A 114 -2.60 -6.61 -10.79
CA LEU A 114 -2.70 -6.02 -9.43
C LEU A 114 -1.48 -5.16 -9.10
N TYR A 115 -0.27 -5.55 -9.51
CA TYR A 115 0.91 -4.72 -9.35
C TYR A 115 0.78 -3.39 -10.11
N LYS A 116 0.35 -3.45 -11.39
CA LYS A 116 0.13 -2.24 -12.19
C LYS A 116 -0.93 -1.32 -11.57
N LEU A 117 -2.01 -1.90 -11.05
CA LEU A 117 -3.05 -1.18 -10.32
C LEU A 117 -2.48 -0.46 -9.09
N LEU A 118 -1.73 -1.16 -8.25
CA LEU A 118 -1.08 -0.57 -7.07
C LEU A 118 -0.10 0.54 -7.46
N LYS A 119 0.69 0.33 -8.51
CA LYS A 119 1.63 1.36 -9.03
C LYS A 119 0.88 2.59 -9.56
N ASN A 120 -0.28 2.41 -10.21
CA ASN A 120 -1.11 3.53 -10.66
C ASN A 120 -1.57 4.39 -9.49
N TYR A 121 -2.06 3.79 -8.39
CA TYR A 121 -2.40 4.52 -7.17
C TYR A 121 -1.20 5.23 -6.54
N LEU A 122 -0.04 4.56 -6.47
CA LEU A 122 1.18 5.17 -5.90
C LEU A 122 1.67 6.36 -6.72
N ASN A 123 1.42 6.36 -8.02
CA ASN A 123 1.81 7.45 -8.92
C ASN A 123 0.79 8.58 -8.97
N ASP A 124 -0.41 8.41 -8.39
CA ASP A 124 -1.41 9.48 -8.32
C ASP A 124 -0.80 10.73 -7.67
N ASN A 125 -0.96 11.87 -8.32
CA ASN A 125 -0.52 13.19 -7.84
C ASN A 125 -1.64 14.23 -7.88
N TYR A 126 -2.87 13.78 -8.15
CA TYR A 126 -4.05 14.64 -8.18
C TYR A 126 -4.97 14.43 -6.96
N PHE A 127 -5.30 13.16 -6.66
CA PHE A 127 -6.13 12.79 -5.52
C PHE A 127 -5.31 12.38 -4.29
N ALA A 128 -4.00 12.14 -4.45
CA ALA A 128 -3.15 11.60 -3.41
C ALA A 128 -2.78 12.64 -2.34
N TRP A 129 -2.81 12.15 -1.11
CA TRP A 129 -2.29 12.80 0.09
C TRP A 129 -1.18 11.93 0.66
N ILE A 130 -0.06 12.53 1.03
CA ILE A 130 1.08 11.84 1.61
C ILE A 130 1.17 12.14 3.10
N MET A 131 1.40 11.11 3.91
CA MET A 131 1.62 11.28 5.34
C MET A 131 3.06 11.71 5.59
N LYS A 132 3.23 12.76 6.37
CA LYS A 132 4.53 13.27 6.81
C LYS A 132 5.01 12.53 8.06
N GLU A 133 6.26 12.76 8.46
CA GLU A 133 6.87 12.16 9.65
C GLU A 133 6.16 12.50 10.97
N ASP A 134 5.40 13.60 11.02
CA ASP A 134 4.59 14.02 12.17
C ASP A 134 3.20 13.38 12.19
N GLY A 135 2.88 12.52 11.20
CA GLY A 135 1.59 11.87 11.06
C GLY A 135 0.52 12.71 10.36
N LYS A 136 0.81 13.96 9.99
CA LYS A 136 -0.13 14.80 9.25
C LYS A 136 -0.10 14.51 7.77
N PHE A 137 -1.25 14.58 7.13
CA PHE A 137 -1.35 14.46 5.68
C PHE A 137 -1.17 15.81 4.99
N GLY A 138 -0.34 15.83 3.95
CA GLY A 138 -0.22 16.93 3.02
C GLY A 138 -0.60 16.49 1.62
N LYS A 139 -1.07 17.43 0.79
CA LYS A 139 -1.34 17.14 -0.62
C LYS A 139 -0.04 16.72 -1.30
N LYS A 140 -0.05 15.61 -2.04
CA LYS A 140 1.09 15.22 -2.87
C LYS A 140 1.28 16.28 -3.95
N SER A 141 2.54 16.72 -4.19
CA SER A 141 2.81 17.78 -5.17
C SER A 141 2.41 17.30 -6.57
N LYS A 142 1.85 18.24 -7.36
CA LYS A 142 1.55 17.99 -8.77
C LYS A 142 2.84 18.18 -9.57
N ASP A 143 3.28 17.12 -10.23
CA ASP A 143 4.26 17.22 -11.29
C ASP A 143 3.61 17.75 -12.58
N THR A 144 4.43 18.06 -13.58
CA THR A 144 3.97 18.51 -14.91
C THR A 144 2.99 17.51 -15.55
N ASN A 145 3.20 16.21 -15.31
CA ASN A 145 2.29 15.14 -15.75
C ASN A 145 1.30 14.80 -14.63
N VAL A 146 0.02 15.13 -14.85
CA VAL A 146 -1.05 14.85 -13.89
C VAL A 146 -1.53 13.41 -14.05
N ASN A 147 -1.34 12.59 -13.01
CA ASN A 147 -1.89 11.24 -12.91
C ASN A 147 -3.11 11.27 -11.98
N ARG A 148 -4.26 10.82 -12.48
CA ARG A 148 -5.56 10.74 -11.81
C ARG A 148 -5.99 9.29 -11.73
N SER A 149 -5.43 8.53 -10.82
CA SER A 149 -5.55 7.06 -10.76
C SER A 149 -6.99 6.56 -10.95
N GLN A 150 -7.97 7.16 -10.28
CA GLN A 150 -9.37 6.75 -10.38
C GLN A 150 -9.97 7.01 -11.77
N ILE A 151 -9.68 8.15 -12.38
CA ILE A 151 -10.20 8.51 -13.70
C ILE A 151 -9.54 7.65 -14.77
N ASP A 152 -8.24 7.44 -14.66
CA ASP A 152 -7.48 6.65 -15.64
C ASP A 152 -7.90 5.17 -15.60
N LEU A 153 -8.24 4.65 -14.42
CA LEU A 153 -8.79 3.32 -14.26
C LEU A 153 -10.17 3.18 -14.92
N VAL A 154 -11.08 4.12 -14.71
CA VAL A 154 -12.41 4.11 -15.37
C VAL A 154 -12.26 4.07 -16.89
N LYS A 155 -11.42 4.92 -17.45
CA LYS A 155 -11.15 4.94 -18.91
C LYS A 155 -10.59 3.59 -19.41
N THR A 156 -9.69 2.99 -18.63
CA THR A 156 -9.09 1.70 -18.99
C THR A 156 -10.14 0.59 -19.02
N TRP A 157 -11.07 0.56 -18.05
CA TRP A 157 -12.11 -0.46 -17.95
C TRP A 157 -13.27 -0.28 -18.93
N GLN A 158 -13.51 0.93 -19.43
CA GLN A 158 -14.52 1.19 -20.47
C GLN A 158 -14.12 0.64 -21.86
N ASN A 159 -12.85 0.28 -22.04
CA ASN A 159 -12.31 -0.26 -23.28
C ASN A 159 -12.18 -1.80 -23.28
N TYR A 160 -12.75 -2.47 -22.28
CA TYR A 160 -12.91 -3.92 -22.18
C TYR A 160 -14.38 -4.33 -22.24
#